data_2b36dfc7d93e2ef2009529656a90331c
#
_entry.id   2b36dfc7d93e2ef2009529656a90331c
#
_cell.length_a   1.000
_cell.length_b   1.000
_cell.length_c   1.000
_cell.angle_alpha   90.00
_cell.angle_beta   90.00
_cell.angle_gamma   90.00
#
_symmetry.space_group_name_H-M   'P 1'
#
loop_
_entity.id
_entity.type
_entity.pdbx_description
1 polymer ?
#
loop_
_entity_poly.entity_id
_entity_poly.type
_entity_poly.pdbx_seq_one_letter_code
_entity_poly.pdbx_strand_id
1 'polypeptide(L)'
;VTEASLIFLDANALASPVTRTLLIAGARFDGLRWTWSRHVEAEADRHARGRASRTSIVRIEILGTELSPAAQSTEGLVTGTVQDRLVVADAIRAGAHYLITTDVDDFAFNDLATHGMSAVNPDHFMASRFTEQAYMEGVDLLAAVQRNPARTASEIHRMLGRRHPRLVSQFADAYDTTPVPADPDQPSTIFRGVACIRCKAHLDDAAGLRLGLCPAHVGL
;
A
#
# COMPACT_ATOMS: atom_id res chain seq x y z
N VAL A 1 -6.02 -16.64 -17.75
CA VAL A 1 -6.10 -15.24 -17.32
C VAL A 1 -5.79 -15.23 -15.83
N THR A 2 -4.62 -14.74 -15.43
CA THR A 2 -4.24 -14.60 -14.02
C THR A 2 -5.17 -13.54 -13.42
N GLU A 3 -5.93 -13.93 -12.39
CA GLU A 3 -6.81 -13.00 -11.70
C GLU A 3 -6.01 -11.85 -11.10
N ALA A 4 -6.47 -10.61 -11.35
CA ALA A 4 -5.81 -9.41 -10.86
C ALA A 4 -5.70 -9.45 -9.33
N SER A 5 -4.52 -9.14 -8.79
CA SER A 5 -4.33 -9.10 -7.34
C SER A 5 -5.17 -7.98 -6.73
N LEU A 6 -5.90 -8.30 -5.66
CA LEU A 6 -6.66 -7.33 -4.88
C LEU A 6 -5.82 -6.86 -3.69
N ILE A 7 -5.65 -5.55 -3.55
CA ILE A 7 -5.06 -4.91 -2.38
C ILE A 7 -6.15 -4.28 -1.52
N PHE A 8 -6.06 -4.45 -0.22
CA PHE A 8 -6.90 -3.79 0.77
C PHE A 8 -6.10 -2.65 1.41
N LEU A 9 -6.59 -1.44 1.33
CA LEU A 9 -5.90 -0.25 1.82
C LEU A 9 -6.36 0.05 3.26
N ASP A 10 -5.42 0.11 4.19
CA ASP A 10 -5.67 0.48 5.57
C ASP A 10 -5.84 2.01 5.74
N ALA A 11 -6.40 2.43 6.85
CA ALA A 11 -6.70 3.83 7.17
C ALA A 11 -5.46 4.73 7.14
N ASN A 12 -4.33 4.26 7.64
CA ASN A 12 -3.07 5.02 7.65
C ASN A 12 -2.51 5.26 6.23
N ALA A 13 -2.65 4.29 5.30
CA ALA A 13 -2.28 4.46 3.90
C ALA A 13 -3.23 5.43 3.18
N LEU A 14 -4.53 5.36 3.48
CA LEU A 14 -5.57 6.23 2.89
C LEU A 14 -5.54 7.66 3.43
N ALA A 15 -5.24 7.87 4.71
CA ALA A 15 -5.18 9.18 5.35
C ALA A 15 -4.04 10.05 4.79
N SER A 16 -3.03 9.43 4.17
CA SER A 16 -1.95 10.12 3.46
C SER A 16 -2.33 10.38 2.01
N PRO A 17 -2.64 11.63 1.59
CA PRO A 17 -3.08 11.91 0.22
C PRO A 17 -2.06 11.49 -0.83
N VAL A 18 -0.77 11.68 -0.54
CA VAL A 18 0.34 11.32 -1.44
C VAL A 18 0.41 9.80 -1.61
N THR A 19 0.45 9.05 -0.51
CA THR A 19 0.49 7.58 -0.51
C THR A 19 -0.74 7.00 -1.21
N ARG A 20 -1.93 7.49 -0.85
CA ARG A 20 -3.19 7.09 -1.47
C ARG A 20 -3.20 7.32 -2.98
N THR A 21 -2.76 8.51 -3.44
CA THR A 21 -2.72 8.83 -4.87
C THR A 21 -1.77 7.90 -5.61
N LEU A 22 -0.55 7.68 -5.09
CA LEU A 22 0.41 6.76 -5.70
C LEU A 22 -0.13 5.32 -5.78
N LEU A 23 -0.69 4.81 -4.67
CA LEU A 23 -1.22 3.45 -4.64
C LEU A 23 -2.37 3.26 -5.63
N ILE A 24 -3.33 4.18 -5.69
CA ILE A 24 -4.50 4.07 -6.57
C ILE A 24 -4.09 4.25 -8.04
N ALA A 25 -3.29 5.27 -8.35
CA ALA A 25 -2.83 5.51 -9.70
C ALA A 25 -1.93 4.36 -10.20
N GLY A 26 -0.89 4.00 -9.44
CA GLY A 26 0.03 2.93 -9.81
C GLY A 26 -0.67 1.57 -9.94
N ALA A 27 -1.57 1.23 -9.02
CA ALA A 27 -2.35 0.00 -9.10
C ALA A 27 -3.15 -0.11 -10.41
N ARG A 28 -3.72 1.00 -10.87
CA ARG A 28 -4.46 1.05 -12.13
C ARG A 28 -3.59 0.70 -13.33
N PHE A 29 -2.36 1.17 -13.38
CA PHE A 29 -1.42 0.89 -14.47
C PHE A 29 -0.83 -0.52 -14.39
N ASP A 30 -0.64 -1.07 -13.18
CA ASP A 30 -0.14 -2.43 -12.97
C ASP A 30 -1.22 -3.52 -12.99
N GLY A 31 -2.45 -3.17 -13.35
CA GLY A 31 -3.55 -4.12 -13.40
C GLY A 31 -3.93 -4.69 -12.03
N LEU A 32 -3.64 -3.96 -10.96
CA LEU A 32 -4.07 -4.30 -9.60
C LEU A 32 -5.47 -3.75 -9.33
N ARG A 33 -6.22 -4.46 -8.51
CA ARG A 33 -7.47 -3.97 -7.95
C ARG A 33 -7.22 -3.52 -6.52
N TRP A 34 -7.94 -2.48 -6.10
CA TRP A 34 -7.86 -1.95 -4.74
C TRP A 34 -9.25 -1.75 -4.14
N THR A 35 -9.33 -1.86 -2.82
CA THR A 35 -10.57 -1.64 -2.07
C THR A 35 -10.26 -1.25 -0.62
N TRP A 36 -11.28 -0.80 0.08
CA TRP A 36 -11.32 -0.60 1.53
C TRP A 36 -12.75 -0.68 2.04
N SER A 37 -12.95 -0.83 3.34
CA SER A 37 -14.28 -0.88 3.95
C SER A 37 -14.75 0.48 4.46
N ARG A 38 -16.03 0.55 4.84
CA ARG A 38 -16.61 1.74 5.48
C ARG A 38 -15.90 2.09 6.79
N HIS A 39 -15.52 1.09 7.56
CA HIS A 39 -14.80 1.27 8.81
C HIS A 39 -13.47 1.99 8.59
N VAL A 40 -12.67 1.46 7.68
CA VAL A 40 -11.38 2.02 7.27
C VAL A 40 -11.52 3.43 6.68
N GLU A 41 -12.54 3.67 5.83
CA GLU A 41 -12.80 5.02 5.27
C GLU A 41 -13.10 6.04 6.36
N ALA A 42 -13.96 5.68 7.32
CA ALA A 42 -14.31 6.58 8.40
C ALA A 42 -13.12 6.91 9.31
N GLU A 43 -12.22 5.96 9.53
CA GLU A 43 -10.99 6.17 10.26
C GLU A 43 -10.01 7.06 9.50
N ALA A 44 -9.77 6.78 8.21
CA ALA A 44 -8.93 7.60 7.36
C ALA A 44 -9.42 9.06 7.31
N ASP A 45 -10.73 9.27 7.24
CA ASP A 45 -11.33 10.61 7.22
C ASP A 45 -11.16 11.36 8.56
N ARG A 46 -11.17 10.64 9.69
CA ARG A 46 -10.87 11.24 11.01
C ARG A 46 -9.42 11.70 11.12
N HIS A 47 -8.50 11.00 10.46
CA HIS A 47 -7.08 11.30 10.47
C HIS A 47 -6.62 12.22 9.33
N ALA A 48 -7.51 12.56 8.39
CA ALA A 48 -7.22 13.50 7.32
C ALA A 48 -6.85 14.87 7.88
N ARG A 49 -5.66 15.38 7.55
CA ARG A 49 -5.13 16.65 8.09
C ARG A 49 -5.10 17.74 7.02
N GLY A 50 -5.34 18.97 7.48
CA GLY A 50 -5.17 20.17 6.67
C GLY A 50 -6.16 20.30 5.52
N ARG A 51 -5.66 20.65 4.32
CA ARG A 51 -6.47 20.83 3.10
C ARG A 51 -6.63 19.56 2.28
N ALA A 52 -6.19 18.42 2.80
CA ALA A 52 -6.32 17.15 2.10
C ALA A 52 -7.79 16.75 1.96
N SER A 53 -8.20 16.36 0.76
CA SER A 53 -9.53 15.81 0.54
C SER A 53 -9.71 14.53 1.34
N ARG A 54 -10.85 14.40 2.00
CA ARG A 54 -11.24 13.19 2.72
C ARG A 54 -11.29 12.00 1.77
N THR A 55 -11.01 10.81 2.28
CA THR A 55 -11.04 9.57 1.49
C THR A 55 -12.42 9.31 0.90
N SER A 56 -13.48 9.55 1.68
CA SER A 56 -14.87 9.43 1.24
C SER A 56 -15.20 10.35 0.05
N ILE A 57 -14.72 11.59 0.05
CA ILE A 57 -14.90 12.53 -1.05
C ILE A 57 -14.16 12.04 -2.30
N VAL A 58 -12.90 11.62 -2.16
CA VAL A 58 -12.12 11.09 -3.28
C VAL A 58 -12.80 9.86 -3.89
N ARG A 59 -13.30 8.94 -3.05
CA ARG A 59 -14.02 7.76 -3.52
C ARG A 59 -15.28 8.12 -4.31
N ILE A 60 -16.12 9.00 -3.79
CA ILE A 60 -17.41 9.33 -4.39
C ILE A 60 -17.24 10.20 -5.65
N GLU A 61 -16.46 11.28 -5.55
CA GLU A 61 -16.42 12.32 -6.58
C GLU A 61 -15.37 12.05 -7.68
N ILE A 62 -14.30 11.34 -7.36
CA ILE A 62 -13.17 11.12 -8.29
C ILE A 62 -13.16 9.68 -8.81
N LEU A 63 -13.31 8.70 -7.93
CA LEU A 63 -13.15 7.29 -8.28
C LEU A 63 -14.46 6.62 -8.68
N GLY A 64 -15.60 7.06 -8.14
CA GLY A 64 -16.91 6.46 -8.41
C GLY A 64 -17.00 4.99 -7.99
N THR A 65 -16.22 4.58 -6.96
CA THR A 65 -16.12 3.17 -6.54
C THR A 65 -16.94 2.85 -5.31
N GLU A 66 -17.34 1.59 -5.19
CA GLU A 66 -18.02 1.07 -4.01
C GLU A 66 -17.03 0.61 -2.95
N LEU A 67 -17.48 0.65 -1.70
CA LEU A 67 -16.76 0.07 -0.58
C LEU A 67 -16.85 -1.46 -0.61
N SER A 68 -15.83 -2.15 -0.09
CA SER A 68 -15.99 -3.58 0.15
C SER A 68 -17.02 -3.86 1.25
N PRO A 69 -17.73 -4.99 1.17
CA PRO A 69 -18.60 -5.41 2.25
C PRO A 69 -17.84 -5.57 3.56
N ALA A 70 -18.42 -5.09 4.66
CA ALA A 70 -17.87 -5.32 5.99
C ALA A 70 -17.94 -6.80 6.38
N ALA A 71 -16.97 -7.27 7.14
CA ALA A 71 -17.03 -8.59 7.76
C ALA A 71 -18.15 -8.66 8.81
N GLN A 72 -18.69 -9.86 9.00
CA GLN A 72 -19.76 -10.11 9.98
C GLN A 72 -19.21 -10.48 11.36
N SER A 73 -17.99 -10.98 11.44
CA SER A 73 -17.34 -11.42 12.67
C SER A 73 -15.82 -11.24 12.59
N THR A 74 -15.22 -11.05 13.75
CA THR A 74 -13.77 -11.10 13.99
C THR A 74 -13.37 -12.33 14.82
N GLU A 75 -14.29 -13.28 14.97
CA GLU A 75 -14.07 -14.49 15.76
C GLU A 75 -12.90 -15.31 15.19
N GLY A 76 -12.05 -15.81 16.09
CA GLY A 76 -10.86 -16.58 15.73
C GLY A 76 -9.63 -15.73 15.35
N LEU A 77 -9.76 -14.41 15.16
CA LEU A 77 -8.62 -13.54 14.90
C LEU A 77 -7.91 -13.17 16.21
N VAL A 78 -6.57 -13.25 16.19
CA VAL A 78 -5.68 -12.93 17.33
C VAL A 78 -4.90 -11.61 17.16
N THR A 79 -5.06 -10.93 16.04
CA THR A 79 -4.52 -9.58 15.78
C THR A 79 -4.87 -8.62 16.92
N GLY A 80 -3.94 -7.75 17.28
CA GLY A 80 -3.88 -6.96 18.52
C GLY A 80 -5.17 -6.26 18.94
N THR A 81 -5.48 -5.10 18.39
CA THR A 81 -6.66 -4.34 18.82
C THR A 81 -7.95 -4.83 18.14
N VAL A 82 -9.11 -4.40 18.69
CA VAL A 82 -10.41 -4.67 18.06
C VAL A 82 -10.49 -4.04 16.67
N GLN A 83 -9.93 -2.84 16.51
CA GLN A 83 -9.90 -2.12 15.23
C GLN A 83 -9.07 -2.89 14.19
N ASP A 84 -7.88 -3.34 14.55
CA ASP A 84 -7.01 -4.10 13.64
C ASP A 84 -7.67 -5.44 13.24
N ARG A 85 -8.37 -6.10 14.16
CA ARG A 85 -9.15 -7.30 13.83
C ARG A 85 -10.27 -7.02 12.84
N LEU A 86 -10.95 -5.88 12.93
CA LEU A 86 -11.96 -5.48 11.94
C LEU A 86 -11.32 -5.23 10.57
N VAL A 87 -10.14 -4.59 10.52
CA VAL A 87 -9.40 -4.38 9.26
C VAL A 87 -9.04 -5.71 8.62
N VAL A 88 -8.48 -6.66 9.39
CA VAL A 88 -8.14 -8.01 8.88
C VAL A 88 -9.38 -8.74 8.40
N ALA A 89 -10.46 -8.74 9.20
CA ALA A 89 -11.72 -9.40 8.85
C ALA A 89 -12.32 -8.83 7.55
N ASP A 90 -12.30 -7.51 7.40
CA ASP A 90 -12.79 -6.82 6.19
C ASP A 90 -11.91 -7.16 4.97
N ALA A 91 -10.58 -7.21 5.12
CA ALA A 91 -9.66 -7.60 4.07
C ALA A 91 -9.86 -9.05 3.62
N ILE A 92 -10.04 -9.97 4.58
CA ILE A 92 -10.39 -11.39 4.32
C ILE A 92 -11.72 -11.47 3.57
N ARG A 93 -12.74 -10.77 4.04
CA ARG A 93 -14.06 -10.74 3.41
C ARG A 93 -14.03 -10.22 1.98
N ALA A 94 -13.14 -9.25 1.70
CA ALA A 94 -12.91 -8.72 0.37
C ALA A 94 -12.15 -9.69 -0.56
N GLY A 95 -11.53 -10.74 -0.02
CA GLY A 95 -10.65 -11.65 -0.76
C GLY A 95 -9.32 -10.98 -1.14
N ALA A 96 -8.82 -10.10 -0.29
CA ALA A 96 -7.58 -9.39 -0.53
C ALA A 96 -6.36 -10.33 -0.43
N HIS A 97 -5.37 -10.12 -1.31
CA HIS A 97 -4.08 -10.79 -1.24
C HIS A 97 -3.10 -10.03 -0.35
N TYR A 98 -3.24 -8.70 -0.32
CA TYR A 98 -2.35 -7.81 0.43
C TYR A 98 -3.16 -6.78 1.22
N LEU A 99 -2.77 -6.60 2.48
CA LEU A 99 -3.19 -5.50 3.34
C LEU A 99 -2.08 -4.45 3.32
N ILE A 100 -2.34 -3.26 2.79
CA ILE A 100 -1.35 -2.18 2.69
C ILE A 100 -1.48 -1.26 3.88
N THR A 101 -0.49 -1.29 4.76
CA THR A 101 -0.47 -0.57 6.03
C THR A 101 0.93 -0.12 6.42
N THR A 102 1.07 1.00 7.14
CA THR A 102 2.34 1.41 7.74
C THR A 102 2.66 0.62 9.01
N ASP A 103 1.65 0.09 9.66
CA ASP A 103 1.73 -0.55 10.99
C ASP A 103 1.69 -2.08 10.87
N VAL A 104 2.62 -2.63 10.06
CA VAL A 104 2.70 -4.06 9.71
C VAL A 104 2.77 -4.95 10.96
N ASP A 105 3.42 -4.47 12.03
CA ASP A 105 3.60 -5.21 13.28
C ASP A 105 2.31 -5.42 14.07
N ASP A 106 1.28 -4.62 13.83
CA ASP A 106 -0.01 -4.73 14.54
C ASP A 106 -0.82 -5.96 14.09
N PHE A 107 -0.47 -6.56 12.95
CA PHE A 107 -1.20 -7.67 12.36
C PHE A 107 -0.54 -9.01 12.64
N ALA A 108 -1.28 -9.93 13.26
CA ALA A 108 -0.77 -11.25 13.61
C ALA A 108 -0.46 -12.10 12.37
N PHE A 109 0.75 -12.66 12.31
CA PHE A 109 1.18 -13.53 11.22
C PHE A 109 0.20 -14.67 10.95
N ASN A 110 -0.29 -15.35 12.02
CA ASN A 110 -1.20 -16.49 11.90
C ASN A 110 -2.52 -16.11 11.22
N ASP A 111 -3.09 -14.94 11.54
CA ASP A 111 -4.33 -14.46 10.90
C ASP A 111 -4.13 -14.24 9.41
N LEU A 112 -3.00 -13.64 9.04
CA LEU A 112 -2.65 -13.40 7.64
C LEU A 112 -2.36 -14.70 6.88
N ALA A 113 -1.51 -15.55 7.44
CA ALA A 113 -1.05 -16.78 6.81
C ALA A 113 -2.20 -17.80 6.57
N THR A 114 -3.11 -17.94 7.53
CA THR A 114 -4.28 -18.82 7.42
C THR A 114 -5.15 -18.46 6.21
N HIS A 115 -5.16 -17.18 5.83
CA HIS A 115 -5.96 -16.68 4.70
C HIS A 115 -5.13 -16.40 3.44
N GLY A 116 -3.86 -16.82 3.41
CA GLY A 116 -2.96 -16.59 2.27
C GLY A 116 -2.70 -15.11 1.98
N MET A 117 -2.87 -14.24 2.97
CA MET A 117 -2.75 -12.80 2.89
C MET A 117 -1.42 -12.32 3.47
N SER A 118 -0.97 -11.14 3.05
CA SER A 118 0.22 -10.50 3.61
C SER A 118 -0.03 -9.03 3.92
N ALA A 119 0.43 -8.55 5.09
CA ALA A 119 0.49 -7.14 5.42
C ALA A 119 1.82 -6.56 4.88
N VAL A 120 1.75 -5.43 4.20
CA VAL A 120 2.91 -4.85 3.50
C VAL A 120 2.94 -3.33 3.69
N ASN A 121 4.12 -2.81 4.04
CA ASN A 121 4.36 -1.38 4.08
C ASN A 121 4.17 -0.77 2.67
N PRO A 122 3.44 0.34 2.52
CA PRO A 122 3.15 0.95 1.21
C PRO A 122 4.40 1.31 0.41
N ASP A 123 5.46 1.81 1.05
CA ASP A 123 6.72 2.13 0.37
C ASP A 123 7.36 0.88 -0.22
N HIS A 124 7.44 -0.19 0.57
CA HIS A 124 7.98 -1.48 0.12
C HIS A 124 7.10 -2.13 -0.96
N PHE A 125 5.77 -2.08 -0.80
CA PHE A 125 4.85 -2.62 -1.79
C PHE A 125 5.02 -1.94 -3.15
N MET A 126 4.99 -0.60 -3.18
CA MET A 126 5.14 0.16 -4.41
C MET A 126 6.52 -0.05 -5.06
N ALA A 127 7.60 -0.02 -4.27
CA ALA A 127 8.97 -0.27 -4.77
C ALA A 127 9.13 -1.67 -5.37
N SER A 128 8.49 -2.68 -4.78
CA SER A 128 8.61 -4.08 -5.24
C SER A 128 7.66 -4.41 -6.40
N ARG A 129 6.54 -3.70 -6.53
CA ARG A 129 5.44 -4.08 -7.42
C ARG A 129 5.30 -3.21 -8.64
N PHE A 130 5.47 -1.89 -8.50
CA PHE A 130 5.21 -0.97 -9.60
C PHE A 130 6.23 -1.11 -10.72
N THR A 131 5.74 -0.97 -11.95
CA THR A 131 6.57 -0.69 -13.11
C THR A 131 7.01 0.78 -13.08
N GLU A 132 8.07 1.11 -13.80
CA GLU A 132 8.52 2.49 -13.96
C GLU A 132 7.40 3.39 -14.50
N GLN A 133 6.66 2.91 -15.51
CA GLN A 133 5.52 3.63 -16.06
C GLN A 133 4.45 3.91 -15.01
N ALA A 134 4.06 2.92 -14.19
CA ALA A 134 3.07 3.09 -13.13
C ALA A 134 3.50 4.12 -12.10
N TYR A 135 4.80 4.14 -11.77
CA TYR A 135 5.36 5.14 -10.87
C TYR A 135 5.34 6.55 -11.47
N MET A 136 5.83 6.70 -12.70
CA MET A 136 5.86 8.00 -13.40
C MET A 136 4.47 8.62 -13.52
N GLU A 137 3.47 7.84 -13.93
CA GLU A 137 2.07 8.30 -14.02
C GLU A 137 1.53 8.78 -12.65
N GLY A 138 1.87 8.08 -11.57
CA GLY A 138 1.52 8.50 -10.22
C GLY A 138 2.19 9.83 -9.81
N VAL A 139 3.45 10.01 -10.14
CA VAL A 139 4.22 11.24 -9.88
C VAL A 139 3.68 12.40 -10.71
N ASP A 140 3.40 12.18 -11.99
CA ASP A 140 2.84 13.20 -12.89
C ASP A 140 1.45 13.65 -12.43
N LEU A 141 0.61 12.72 -11.97
CA LEU A 141 -0.67 13.06 -11.37
C LEU A 141 -0.51 13.92 -10.12
N LEU A 142 0.45 13.60 -9.25
CA LEU A 142 0.76 14.42 -8.06
C LEU A 142 1.24 15.82 -8.47
N ALA A 143 2.11 15.93 -9.47
CA ALA A 143 2.58 17.21 -9.99
C ALA A 143 1.43 18.04 -10.58
N ALA A 144 0.53 17.43 -11.34
CA ALA A 144 -0.61 18.09 -11.97
C ALA A 144 -1.61 18.67 -10.95
N VAL A 145 -1.80 17.99 -9.79
CA VAL A 145 -2.73 18.46 -8.74
C VAL A 145 -2.06 19.44 -7.75
N GLN A 146 -0.75 19.46 -7.68
CA GLN A 146 0.02 20.35 -6.81
C GLN A 146 0.10 21.75 -7.45
N ARG A 147 -0.77 22.67 -7.05
CA ARG A 147 -0.87 24.00 -7.68
C ARG A 147 -0.22 25.13 -6.88
N ASN A 148 -0.02 24.96 -5.59
CA ASN A 148 0.46 26.05 -4.74
C ASN A 148 1.44 25.55 -3.65
N PRO A 149 2.75 25.67 -3.87
CA PRO A 149 3.39 26.03 -5.13
C PRO A 149 3.26 24.92 -6.17
N ALA A 150 3.23 25.27 -7.46
CA ALA A 150 3.35 24.29 -8.53
C ALA A 150 4.72 23.60 -8.46
N ARG A 151 4.76 22.31 -8.80
CA ARG A 151 5.98 21.50 -8.74
C ARG A 151 6.11 20.64 -9.98
N THR A 152 7.34 20.43 -10.41
CA THR A 152 7.67 19.48 -11.47
C THR A 152 7.63 18.05 -10.95
N ALA A 153 7.53 17.08 -11.86
CA ALA A 153 7.61 15.66 -11.51
C ALA A 153 8.91 15.32 -10.76
N SER A 154 10.06 15.86 -11.18
CA SER A 154 11.34 15.65 -10.50
C SER A 154 11.38 16.24 -9.08
N GLU A 155 10.69 17.36 -8.84
CA GLU A 155 10.56 17.91 -7.48
C GLU A 155 9.65 17.07 -6.60
N ILE A 156 8.55 16.56 -7.16
CA ILE A 156 7.66 15.59 -6.45
C ILE A 156 8.46 14.34 -6.12
N HIS A 157 9.17 13.73 -7.08
CA HIS A 157 10.01 12.56 -6.86
C HIS A 157 10.96 12.78 -5.66
N ARG A 158 11.74 13.87 -5.65
CA ARG A 158 12.65 14.17 -4.54
C ARG A 158 11.93 14.34 -3.19
N MET A 159 10.74 14.95 -3.17
CA MET A 159 9.95 15.13 -1.95
C MET A 159 9.41 13.81 -1.39
N LEU A 160 9.13 12.84 -2.26
CA LEU A 160 8.68 11.51 -1.85
C LEU A 160 9.74 10.77 -1.02
N GLY A 161 11.03 11.06 -1.21
CA GLY A 161 12.13 10.39 -0.52
C GLY A 161 12.05 10.40 1.02
N ARG A 162 11.38 11.39 1.61
CA ARG A 162 11.15 11.43 3.07
C ARG A 162 10.14 10.39 3.56
N ARG A 163 9.19 10.02 2.73
CA ARG A 163 8.08 9.13 3.11
C ARG A 163 8.20 7.76 2.44
N HIS A 164 8.73 7.74 1.23
CA HIS A 164 8.84 6.58 0.38
C HIS A 164 10.27 6.42 -0.16
N PRO A 165 11.29 6.25 0.72
CA PRO A 165 12.69 6.20 0.30
C PRO A 165 13.02 4.99 -0.58
N ARG A 166 12.36 3.82 -0.34
CA ARG A 166 12.57 2.61 -1.15
C ARG A 166 12.02 2.80 -2.56
N LEU A 167 10.81 3.38 -2.67
CA LEU A 167 10.19 3.69 -3.93
C LEU A 167 11.02 4.68 -4.75
N VAL A 168 11.48 5.76 -4.12
CA VAL A 168 12.33 6.77 -4.78
C VAL A 168 13.66 6.17 -5.21
N SER A 169 14.29 5.34 -4.37
CA SER A 169 15.54 4.66 -4.73
C SER A 169 15.36 3.67 -5.87
N GLN A 170 14.24 2.95 -5.92
CA GLN A 170 13.93 2.00 -7.00
C GLN A 170 13.84 2.67 -8.36
N PHE A 171 13.34 3.92 -8.40
CA PHE A 171 13.13 4.67 -9.65
C PHE A 171 14.01 5.93 -9.74
N ALA A 172 15.19 5.90 -9.10
CA ALA A 172 16.12 7.03 -9.10
C ALA A 172 16.59 7.39 -10.50
N ASP A 173 16.86 6.40 -11.34
CA ASP A 173 17.35 6.60 -12.72
C ASP A 173 16.32 7.28 -13.60
N ALA A 174 15.02 7.05 -13.38
CA ALA A 174 13.93 7.70 -14.13
C ALA A 174 13.89 9.24 -13.96
N TYR A 175 14.55 9.76 -12.92
CA TYR A 175 14.56 11.19 -12.58
C TYR A 175 15.98 11.74 -12.41
N ASP A 176 17.01 11.04 -12.87
CA ASP A 176 18.42 11.42 -12.73
C ASP A 176 18.79 11.80 -11.28
N THR A 177 18.32 11.00 -10.32
CA THR A 177 18.59 11.22 -8.89
C THR A 177 19.44 10.10 -8.30
N THR A 178 20.12 10.39 -7.19
CA THR A 178 20.81 9.35 -6.41
C THR A 178 19.84 8.63 -5.49
N PRO A 179 19.99 7.30 -5.29
CA PRO A 179 19.21 6.57 -4.31
C PRO A 179 19.27 7.21 -2.92
N VAL A 180 18.13 7.24 -2.25
CA VAL A 180 18.02 7.78 -0.88
C VAL A 180 18.53 6.72 0.09
N PRO A 181 19.44 7.05 1.02
CA PRO A 181 19.83 6.12 2.05
C PRO A 181 18.62 5.65 2.87
N ALA A 182 18.64 4.38 3.27
CA ALA A 182 17.60 3.87 4.16
C ALA A 182 17.59 4.69 5.46
N ASP A 183 16.41 5.16 5.85
CA ASP A 183 16.21 5.86 7.12
C ASP A 183 16.37 4.85 8.27
N PRO A 184 17.31 5.04 9.21
CA PRO A 184 17.49 4.15 10.35
C PRO A 184 16.26 4.12 11.28
N ASP A 185 15.42 5.15 11.26
CA ASP A 185 14.18 5.24 12.06
C ASP A 185 12.96 4.63 11.36
N GLN A 186 13.12 4.06 10.17
CA GLN A 186 12.03 3.35 9.52
C GLN A 186 11.65 2.08 10.30
N PRO A 187 10.33 1.73 10.29
CA PRO A 187 9.87 0.51 10.95
C PRO A 187 10.66 -0.70 10.45
N SER A 188 11.12 -1.52 11.39
CA SER A 188 11.92 -2.71 11.12
C SER A 188 11.17 -3.75 10.29
N THR A 189 9.86 -3.80 10.42
CA THR A 189 8.99 -4.74 9.74
C THR A 189 8.28 -4.05 8.56
N ILE A 190 8.65 -4.47 7.36
CA ILE A 190 8.07 -3.93 6.11
C ILE A 190 7.12 -4.92 5.43
N PHE A 191 7.14 -6.16 5.87
CA PHE A 191 6.35 -7.26 5.34
C PHE A 191 6.04 -8.29 6.43
N ARG A 192 4.81 -8.80 6.45
CA ARG A 192 4.39 -9.92 7.30
C ARG A 192 3.33 -10.74 6.58
N GLY A 193 3.62 -12.00 6.29
CA GLY A 193 2.70 -12.89 5.59
C GLY A 193 3.41 -13.95 4.77
N VAL A 194 2.67 -14.58 3.87
CA VAL A 194 3.11 -15.77 3.14
C VAL A 194 3.00 -15.67 1.61
N ALA A 195 2.53 -14.53 1.08
CA ALA A 195 2.34 -14.35 -0.37
C ALA A 195 3.38 -13.41 -0.96
N CYS A 196 4.11 -13.85 -1.97
CA CYS A 196 5.06 -13.01 -2.71
C CYS A 196 4.37 -11.77 -3.30
N ILE A 197 4.91 -10.58 -3.05
CA ILE A 197 4.34 -9.29 -3.49
C ILE A 197 4.18 -9.24 -5.02
N ARG A 198 5.08 -9.86 -5.78
CA ARG A 198 5.04 -9.82 -7.24
C ARG A 198 4.15 -10.89 -7.89
N CYS A 199 4.22 -12.14 -7.42
CA CYS A 199 3.56 -13.27 -8.11
C CYS A 199 2.56 -14.05 -7.25
N LYS A 200 2.37 -13.71 -5.99
CA LYS A 200 1.50 -14.40 -5.01
C LYS A 200 1.95 -15.82 -4.66
N ALA A 201 3.09 -16.30 -5.15
CA ALA A 201 3.62 -17.60 -4.74
C ALA A 201 3.79 -17.65 -3.22
N HIS A 202 3.55 -18.82 -2.64
CA HIS A 202 3.76 -19.03 -1.22
C HIS A 202 5.24 -18.88 -0.87
N LEU A 203 5.52 -18.20 0.23
CA LEU A 203 6.85 -17.95 0.76
C LEU A 203 7.08 -18.91 1.92
N ASP A 204 8.10 -19.74 1.83
CA ASP A 204 8.48 -20.75 2.82
C ASP A 204 9.94 -20.61 3.31
N ASP A 205 10.73 -19.77 2.65
CA ASP A 205 12.10 -19.48 3.04
C ASP A 205 12.21 -18.20 3.90
N ALA A 206 13.21 -18.17 4.79
CA ALA A 206 13.39 -17.08 5.74
C ALA A 206 13.65 -15.70 5.06
N ALA A 207 14.28 -15.67 3.90
CA ALA A 207 14.54 -14.43 3.16
C ALA A 207 13.23 -13.93 2.52
N GLY A 208 12.46 -14.82 1.89
CA GLY A 208 11.16 -14.50 1.32
C GLY A 208 10.18 -14.00 2.36
N LEU A 209 10.08 -14.67 3.50
CA LEU A 209 9.21 -14.26 4.62
C LEU A 209 9.59 -12.90 5.21
N ARG A 210 10.85 -12.49 5.12
CA ARG A 210 11.29 -11.17 5.58
C ARG A 210 11.06 -10.07 4.55
N LEU A 211 11.27 -10.38 3.26
CA LEU A 211 11.23 -9.40 2.17
C LEU A 211 9.90 -9.39 1.41
N GLY A 212 9.05 -10.40 1.57
CA GLY A 212 7.84 -10.56 0.78
C GLY A 212 8.09 -10.90 -0.68
N LEU A 213 9.26 -11.43 -1.02
CA LEU A 213 9.67 -11.78 -2.38
C LEU A 213 10.14 -13.23 -2.45
N CYS A 214 9.63 -14.00 -3.40
CA CYS A 214 10.12 -15.36 -3.63
C CYS A 214 11.52 -15.33 -4.34
N PRO A 215 12.27 -16.46 -4.33
CA PRO A 215 13.62 -16.50 -4.91
C PRO A 215 13.70 -16.01 -6.37
N ALA A 216 12.62 -16.18 -7.15
CA ALA A 216 12.57 -15.67 -8.53
C ALA A 216 12.49 -14.13 -8.65
N HIS A 217 12.22 -13.43 -7.54
CA HIS A 217 12.03 -11.97 -7.51
C HIS A 217 12.97 -11.24 -6.54
N VAL A 218 13.80 -11.96 -5.79
CA VAL A 218 14.86 -11.36 -4.97
C VAL A 218 15.98 -10.91 -5.90
N GLY A 219 16.29 -9.62 -5.92
CA GLY A 219 17.39 -9.05 -6.73
C GLY A 219 16.99 -8.54 -8.12
N LEU A 220 15.66 -8.40 -8.38
CA LEU A 220 15.14 -7.77 -9.59
C LEU A 220 14.80 -6.30 -9.32
#